data_249952725548dea279d16c3552bd0e22
#
_entry.id   249952725548dea279d16c3552bd0e22
#
_cell.length_a   1.000
_cell.length_b   1.000
_cell.length_c   1.000
_cell.angle_alpha   90.00
_cell.angle_beta   90.00
_cell.angle_gamma   90.00
#
_symmetry.space_group_name_H-M   'P 1'
#
loop_
_entity.id
_entity.type
_entity.pdbx_description
1 polymer ?
#
loop_
_entity_poly.entity_id
_entity_poly.type
_entity_poly.pdbx_seq_one_letter_code
_entity_poly.pdbx_strand_id
1 'polypeptide(L)'
;MYKYIVTLIAISRLETIQEKVANLEKFGISEDEVLALFGRSPLLLTLSVHKVQRNMTFVVATLKLPANIVLKYPFLLFNNLEAAMKPRLVLAGKIQDMGLSPEIKGRATILRALRMAEKRFLKAYVSCHPQDVADELMEVYRNAKCIKRLAEGSKKIVRKGFPF
;
A
#
# COMPACT_ATOMS: atom_id res chain seq x y z
N MET A 1 13.84 -18.31 -10.21
CA MET A 1 12.93 -18.09 -9.06
C MET A 1 13.38 -18.84 -7.79
N TYR A 2 13.66 -20.15 -7.85
CA TYR A 2 14.13 -20.96 -6.70
C TYR A 2 15.39 -20.42 -5.99
N LYS A 3 16.37 -19.91 -6.73
CA LYS A 3 17.62 -19.38 -6.16
C LYS A 3 17.38 -18.20 -5.20
N TYR A 4 16.46 -17.31 -5.53
CA TYR A 4 16.11 -16.19 -4.65
C TYR A 4 15.36 -16.63 -3.38
N ILE A 5 14.50 -17.62 -3.50
CA ILE A 5 13.77 -18.21 -2.35
C ILE A 5 14.77 -18.83 -1.38
N VAL A 6 15.68 -19.65 -1.87
CA VAL A 6 16.71 -20.30 -1.05
C VAL A 6 17.62 -19.28 -0.39
N THR A 7 18.03 -18.23 -1.11
CA THR A 7 18.87 -17.16 -0.56
C THR A 7 18.13 -16.35 0.51
N LEU A 8 16.86 -16.01 0.29
CA LEU A 8 16.04 -15.28 1.27
C LEU A 8 15.76 -16.12 2.51
N ILE A 9 15.51 -17.41 2.36
CA ILE A 9 15.32 -18.32 3.48
C ILE A 9 16.64 -18.52 4.25
N ALA A 10 17.76 -18.64 3.55
CA ALA A 10 19.07 -18.81 4.17
C ALA A 10 19.53 -17.56 4.95
N ILE A 11 19.15 -16.36 4.49
CA ILE A 11 19.48 -15.09 5.17
C ILE A 11 18.48 -14.79 6.29
N SER A 12 17.23 -15.24 6.19
CA SER A 12 16.20 -15.02 7.19
C SER A 12 16.32 -16.07 8.30
N ARG A 13 16.49 -15.61 9.53
CA ARG A 13 16.41 -16.53 10.69
C ARG A 13 15.01 -17.15 10.75
N LEU A 14 14.94 -18.43 11.10
CA LEU A 14 13.67 -19.16 11.23
C LEU A 14 12.66 -18.42 12.11
N GLU A 15 13.11 -17.86 13.22
CA GLU A 15 12.31 -17.04 14.15
C GLU A 15 11.66 -15.83 13.44
N THR A 16 12.40 -15.16 12.55
CA THR A 16 11.88 -14.03 11.78
C THR A 16 10.78 -14.44 10.80
N ILE A 17 10.90 -15.62 10.20
CA ILE A 17 9.87 -16.16 9.29
C ILE A 17 8.63 -16.53 10.11
N GLN A 18 8.79 -17.21 11.24
CA GLN A 18 7.69 -17.57 12.13
C GLN A 18 6.93 -16.32 12.65
N GLU A 19 7.65 -15.26 12.99
CA GLU A 19 7.05 -13.99 13.41
C GLU A 19 6.21 -13.35 12.28
N LYS A 20 6.71 -13.39 11.04
CA LYS A 20 5.99 -12.87 9.87
C LYS A 20 4.75 -13.70 9.53
N VAL A 21 4.83 -15.01 9.68
CA VAL A 21 3.67 -15.91 9.52
C VAL A 21 2.63 -15.58 10.59
N ALA A 22 3.01 -15.58 11.86
CA ALA A 22 2.11 -15.28 12.97
C ALA A 22 1.44 -13.91 12.86
N ASN A 23 2.14 -12.91 12.30
CA ASN A 23 1.59 -11.58 12.07
C ASN A 23 0.43 -11.59 11.05
N LEU A 24 0.49 -12.39 10.01
CA LEU A 24 -0.60 -12.54 9.02
C LEU A 24 -1.73 -13.44 9.53
N GLU A 25 -1.41 -14.46 10.33
CA GLU A 25 -2.42 -15.32 10.97
C GLU A 25 -3.35 -14.53 11.89
N LYS A 26 -2.89 -13.46 12.52
CA LYS A 26 -3.73 -12.55 13.34
C LYS A 26 -4.89 -11.91 12.57
N PHE A 27 -4.79 -11.85 11.24
CA PHE A 27 -5.84 -11.36 10.36
C PHE A 27 -6.75 -12.48 9.82
N GLY A 28 -6.59 -13.71 10.30
CA GLY A 28 -7.42 -14.86 9.93
C GLY A 28 -6.98 -15.59 8.66
N ILE A 29 -5.74 -15.37 8.20
CA ILE A 29 -5.13 -16.10 7.08
C ILE A 29 -4.44 -17.33 7.66
N SER A 30 -4.70 -18.52 7.11
CA SER A 30 -4.09 -19.75 7.62
C SER A 30 -2.58 -19.81 7.34
N GLU A 31 -1.83 -20.59 8.14
CA GLU A 31 -0.40 -20.78 7.96
C GLU A 31 -0.06 -21.29 6.55
N ASP A 32 -0.79 -22.27 6.04
CA ASP A 32 -0.59 -22.82 4.70
C ASP A 32 -0.77 -21.76 3.60
N GLU A 33 -1.77 -20.89 3.73
CA GLU A 33 -2.00 -19.76 2.81
C GLU A 33 -0.87 -18.74 2.87
N VAL A 34 -0.37 -18.43 4.06
CA VAL A 34 0.77 -17.51 4.25
C VAL A 34 2.04 -18.09 3.66
N LEU A 35 2.34 -19.37 3.90
CA LEU A 35 3.51 -20.04 3.33
C LEU A 35 3.42 -20.12 1.80
N ALA A 36 2.24 -20.41 1.26
CA ALA A 36 2.00 -20.38 -0.19
C ALA A 36 2.18 -18.97 -0.76
N LEU A 37 1.76 -17.93 -0.04
CA LEU A 37 1.97 -16.53 -0.43
C LEU A 37 3.46 -16.17 -0.46
N PHE A 38 4.23 -16.57 0.55
CA PHE A 38 5.68 -16.35 0.57
C PHE A 38 6.39 -17.11 -0.55
N GLY A 39 5.93 -18.33 -0.88
CA GLY A 39 6.44 -19.10 -2.01
C GLY A 39 6.21 -18.41 -3.36
N ARG A 40 5.06 -17.79 -3.57
CA ARG A 40 4.73 -17.05 -4.79
C ARG A 40 5.35 -15.65 -4.85
N SER A 41 5.55 -15.03 -3.70
CA SER A 41 6.05 -13.65 -3.56
C SER A 41 7.14 -13.57 -2.49
N PRO A 42 8.33 -14.14 -2.74
CA PRO A 42 9.38 -14.25 -1.73
C PRO A 42 9.89 -12.89 -1.22
N LEU A 43 9.75 -11.83 -2.00
CA LEU A 43 10.11 -10.47 -1.59
C LEU A 43 9.28 -9.98 -0.38
N LEU A 44 8.15 -10.60 -0.06
CA LEU A 44 7.39 -10.32 1.17
C LEU A 44 8.22 -10.57 2.42
N LEU A 45 9.18 -11.50 2.38
CA LEU A 45 10.10 -11.77 3.48
C LEU A 45 11.06 -10.61 3.76
N THR A 46 11.23 -9.67 2.83
CA THR A 46 12.04 -8.45 3.03
C THR A 46 11.28 -7.35 3.75
N LEU A 47 9.95 -7.43 3.83
CA LEU A 47 9.12 -6.43 4.48
C LEU A 47 9.17 -6.60 6.00
N SER A 48 9.18 -5.48 6.73
CA SER A 48 9.06 -5.51 8.19
C SER A 48 7.65 -5.93 8.62
N VAL A 49 7.55 -6.60 9.77
CA VAL A 49 6.27 -6.96 10.41
C VAL A 49 5.38 -5.72 10.57
N HIS A 50 5.94 -4.60 10.98
CA HIS A 50 5.24 -3.32 11.11
C HIS A 50 4.61 -2.82 9.81
N LYS A 51 5.34 -2.91 8.70
CA LYS A 51 4.80 -2.49 7.39
C LYS A 51 3.63 -3.36 6.99
N VAL A 52 3.79 -4.68 7.09
CA VAL A 52 2.73 -5.65 6.75
C VAL A 52 1.51 -5.41 7.62
N GLN A 53 1.68 -5.26 8.92
CA GLN A 53 0.58 -5.01 9.86
C GLN A 53 -0.19 -3.72 9.54
N ARG A 54 0.51 -2.61 9.26
CA ARG A 54 -0.14 -1.34 8.89
C ARG A 54 -0.92 -1.45 7.59
N ASN A 55 -0.34 -2.11 6.58
CA ASN A 55 -1.01 -2.29 5.30
C ASN A 55 -2.22 -3.21 5.44
N MET A 56 -2.13 -4.30 6.21
CA MET A 56 -3.26 -5.19 6.49
C MET A 56 -4.38 -4.46 7.23
N THR A 57 -4.05 -3.68 8.25
CA THR A 57 -5.04 -2.86 8.98
C THR A 57 -5.75 -1.89 8.03
N PHE A 58 -5.02 -1.25 7.12
CA PHE A 58 -5.61 -0.37 6.11
C PHE A 58 -6.56 -1.13 5.17
N VAL A 59 -6.17 -2.31 4.70
CA VAL A 59 -7.00 -3.15 3.83
C VAL A 59 -8.31 -3.54 4.50
N VAL A 60 -8.24 -4.00 5.74
CA VAL A 60 -9.42 -4.51 6.47
C VAL A 60 -10.26 -3.38 7.05
N ALA A 61 -9.65 -2.41 7.72
CA ALA A 61 -10.37 -1.37 8.44
C ALA A 61 -10.80 -0.19 7.55
N THR A 62 -9.97 0.22 6.59
CA THR A 62 -10.22 1.39 5.75
C THR A 62 -10.87 1.01 4.42
N LEU A 63 -10.29 0.05 3.69
CA LEU A 63 -10.85 -0.40 2.42
C LEU A 63 -12.06 -1.32 2.60
N LYS A 64 -12.30 -1.84 3.81
CA LYS A 64 -13.37 -2.81 4.12
C LYS A 64 -13.31 -4.06 3.24
N LEU A 65 -12.11 -4.48 2.89
CA LEU A 65 -11.88 -5.69 2.12
C LEU A 65 -11.52 -6.86 3.04
N PRO A 66 -11.87 -8.10 2.67
CA PRO A 66 -11.50 -9.28 3.45
C PRO A 66 -9.96 -9.44 3.46
N ALA A 67 -9.41 -9.93 4.58
CA ALA A 67 -7.96 -10.07 4.75
C ALA A 67 -7.31 -10.95 3.68
N ASN A 68 -7.98 -12.02 3.24
CA ASN A 68 -7.51 -12.94 2.22
C ASN A 68 -7.35 -12.32 0.83
N ILE A 69 -7.83 -11.10 0.61
CA ILE A 69 -7.64 -10.37 -0.67
C ILE A 69 -6.16 -10.20 -1.01
N VAL A 70 -5.28 -10.13 0.01
CA VAL A 70 -3.83 -10.00 -0.19
C VAL A 70 -3.20 -11.24 -0.81
N LEU A 71 -3.83 -12.40 -0.69
CA LEU A 71 -3.39 -13.64 -1.36
C LEU A 71 -3.50 -13.52 -2.87
N LYS A 72 -4.52 -12.80 -3.35
CA LYS A 72 -4.73 -12.52 -4.77
C LYS A 72 -3.97 -11.28 -5.25
N TYR A 73 -3.82 -10.30 -4.37
CA TYR A 73 -3.22 -9.00 -4.67
C TYR A 73 -2.09 -8.64 -3.68
N PRO A 74 -0.94 -9.35 -3.74
CA PRO A 74 0.17 -9.14 -2.80
C PRO A 74 0.73 -7.71 -2.82
N PHE A 75 0.54 -6.95 -3.90
CA PHE A 75 0.98 -5.56 -4.02
C PHE A 75 0.44 -4.66 -2.89
N LEU A 76 -0.69 -5.01 -2.29
CA LEU A 76 -1.27 -4.29 -1.15
C LEU A 76 -0.31 -4.28 0.06
N LEU A 77 0.51 -5.32 0.21
CA LEU A 77 1.51 -5.40 1.28
C LEU A 77 2.80 -4.63 0.93
N PHE A 78 3.15 -4.55 -0.36
CA PHE A 78 4.36 -3.86 -0.83
C PHE A 78 4.19 -2.35 -0.93
N ASN A 79 3.03 -1.88 -1.34
CA ASN A 79 2.78 -0.48 -1.65
C ASN A 79 3.05 0.42 -0.43
N ASN A 80 3.49 1.64 -0.72
CA ASN A 80 3.65 2.65 0.31
C ASN A 80 2.28 3.19 0.72
N LEU A 81 1.90 2.92 1.97
CA LEU A 81 0.61 3.30 2.52
C LEU A 81 0.41 4.82 2.47
N GLU A 82 1.40 5.57 2.97
CA GLU A 82 1.29 7.03 3.13
C GLU A 82 1.50 7.79 1.81
N ALA A 83 2.44 7.34 0.98
CA ALA A 83 2.78 8.04 -0.26
C ALA A 83 1.91 7.67 -1.46
N ALA A 84 1.22 6.52 -1.43
CA ALA A 84 0.46 6.03 -2.57
C ALA A 84 -0.97 5.62 -2.22
N MET A 85 -1.16 4.74 -1.25
CA MET A 85 -2.48 4.14 -1.03
C MET A 85 -3.47 5.14 -0.44
N LYS A 86 -3.11 5.84 0.64
CA LYS A 86 -3.98 6.85 1.28
C LYS A 86 -4.29 8.03 0.36
N PRO A 87 -3.32 8.68 -0.31
CA PRO A 87 -3.61 9.78 -1.22
C PRO A 87 -4.54 9.41 -2.37
N ARG A 88 -4.38 8.20 -2.92
CA ARG A 88 -5.26 7.72 -3.99
C ARG A 88 -6.67 7.44 -3.51
N LEU A 89 -6.82 6.93 -2.29
CA LEU A 89 -8.14 6.72 -1.69
C LEU A 89 -8.85 8.07 -1.44
N VAL A 90 -8.13 9.05 -0.90
CA VAL A 90 -8.66 10.42 -0.67
C VAL A 90 -9.12 11.04 -1.99
N LEU A 91 -8.29 10.95 -3.03
CA LEU A 91 -8.63 11.49 -4.35
C LEU A 91 -9.84 10.76 -4.98
N ALA A 92 -9.89 9.44 -4.87
CA ALA A 92 -11.02 8.66 -5.38
C ALA A 92 -12.33 9.03 -4.65
N GLY A 93 -12.28 9.24 -3.35
CA GLY A 93 -13.41 9.76 -2.56
C GLY A 93 -13.87 11.14 -3.03
N LYS A 94 -12.95 12.08 -3.22
CA LYS A 94 -13.26 13.42 -3.72
C LYS A 94 -13.92 13.39 -5.10
N ILE A 95 -13.41 12.56 -6.01
CA ILE A 95 -14.00 12.37 -7.35
C ILE A 95 -15.44 11.86 -7.26
N GLN A 96 -15.69 10.89 -6.37
CA GLN A 96 -17.01 10.35 -6.13
C GLN A 96 -17.95 11.42 -5.53
N ASP A 97 -17.49 12.20 -4.55
CA ASP A 97 -18.27 13.28 -3.91
C ASP A 97 -18.65 14.37 -4.91
N MET A 98 -17.79 14.63 -5.90
CA MET A 98 -18.07 15.58 -7.00
C MET A 98 -18.96 14.99 -8.10
N GLY A 99 -19.37 13.74 -7.99
CA GLY A 99 -20.16 13.05 -9.03
C GLY A 99 -19.41 12.80 -10.34
N LEU A 100 -18.07 12.80 -10.29
CA LEU A 100 -17.20 12.59 -11.45
C LEU A 100 -16.85 11.11 -11.61
N SER A 101 -16.41 10.75 -12.81
CA SER A 101 -15.96 9.39 -13.13
C SER A 101 -14.57 9.42 -13.75
N PRO A 102 -13.68 8.48 -13.36
CA PRO A 102 -12.37 8.39 -14.00
C PRO A 102 -12.45 7.85 -15.41
N GLU A 103 -11.56 8.30 -16.30
CA GLU A 103 -11.44 7.80 -17.68
C GLU A 103 -10.53 6.58 -17.72
N ILE A 104 -11.10 5.41 -17.49
CA ILE A 104 -10.37 4.13 -17.56
C ILE A 104 -11.16 3.09 -18.36
N LYS A 105 -10.44 2.25 -19.11
CA LYS A 105 -11.05 1.12 -19.80
C LYS A 105 -11.53 0.08 -18.78
N GLY A 106 -12.82 -0.26 -18.83
CA GLY A 106 -13.46 -1.23 -17.98
C GLY A 106 -13.85 -0.66 -16.60
N ARG A 107 -14.28 -1.54 -15.69
CA ARG A 107 -14.82 -1.14 -14.38
C ARG A 107 -13.80 -0.43 -13.51
N ALA A 108 -14.14 0.74 -13.00
CA ALA A 108 -13.37 1.45 -11.99
C ALA A 108 -13.50 0.72 -10.64
N THR A 109 -12.37 0.30 -10.07
CA THR A 109 -12.31 -0.30 -8.74
C THR A 109 -11.15 0.30 -7.97
N ILE A 110 -11.28 0.35 -6.64
CA ILE A 110 -10.20 0.86 -5.79
C ILE A 110 -8.91 0.05 -5.93
N LEU A 111 -9.01 -1.27 -6.06
CA LEU A 111 -7.84 -2.14 -6.27
C LEU A 111 -7.09 -1.78 -7.55
N ARG A 112 -7.82 -1.44 -8.61
CA ARG A 112 -7.23 -1.02 -9.88
C ARG A 112 -6.54 0.35 -9.74
N ALA A 113 -7.17 1.29 -9.07
CA ALA A 113 -6.59 2.60 -8.77
C ALA A 113 -5.30 2.47 -7.96
N LEU A 114 -5.28 1.62 -6.93
CA LEU A 114 -4.11 1.38 -6.09
C LEU A 114 -2.96 0.68 -6.82
N ARG A 115 -3.27 -0.15 -7.82
CA ARG A 115 -2.27 -0.90 -8.61
C ARG A 115 -1.62 -0.09 -9.72
N MET A 116 -2.27 0.96 -10.21
CA MET A 116 -1.74 1.76 -11.32
C MET A 116 -0.42 2.43 -11.00
N ALA A 117 0.45 2.60 -12.01
CA ALA A 117 1.57 3.54 -11.93
C ALA A 117 1.04 4.97 -11.72
N GLU A 118 1.77 5.81 -10.98
CA GLU A 118 1.31 7.16 -10.61
C GLU A 118 0.90 8.00 -11.81
N LYS A 119 1.74 8.04 -12.85
CA LYS A 119 1.47 8.78 -14.09
C LYS A 119 0.14 8.35 -14.74
N ARG A 120 -0.11 7.04 -14.79
CA ARG A 120 -1.35 6.50 -15.35
C ARG A 120 -2.56 6.80 -14.49
N PHE A 121 -2.38 6.72 -13.16
CA PHE A 121 -3.42 7.06 -12.20
C PHE A 121 -3.84 8.52 -12.35
N LEU A 122 -2.90 9.46 -12.34
CA LEU A 122 -3.20 10.89 -12.49
C LEU A 122 -3.83 11.21 -13.84
N LYS A 123 -3.39 10.57 -14.93
CA LYS A 123 -4.02 10.74 -16.23
C LYS A 123 -5.49 10.30 -16.23
N ALA A 124 -5.79 9.16 -15.62
CA ALA A 124 -7.12 8.57 -15.63
C ALA A 124 -8.10 9.22 -14.64
N TYR A 125 -7.59 9.76 -13.53
CA TYR A 125 -8.42 10.27 -12.43
C TYR A 125 -8.41 11.79 -12.30
N VAL A 126 -7.44 12.47 -12.87
CA VAL A 126 -7.29 13.94 -12.77
C VAL A 126 -7.34 14.59 -14.15
N SER A 127 -6.39 14.26 -15.02
CA SER A 127 -6.22 14.95 -16.31
C SER A 127 -7.32 14.69 -17.34
N CYS A 128 -8.24 13.78 -17.06
CA CYS A 128 -9.41 13.54 -17.89
C CYS A 128 -10.53 14.57 -17.70
N HIS A 129 -10.44 15.41 -16.66
CA HIS A 129 -11.44 16.42 -16.34
C HIS A 129 -11.03 17.82 -16.87
N PRO A 130 -11.96 18.78 -16.94
CA PRO A 130 -11.64 20.18 -17.26
C PRO A 130 -10.54 20.75 -16.35
N GLN A 131 -9.79 21.74 -16.86
CA GLN A 131 -8.57 22.21 -16.18
C GLN A 131 -8.81 22.73 -14.76
N ASP A 132 -9.88 23.45 -14.52
CA ASP A 132 -10.28 23.95 -13.21
C ASP A 132 -10.51 22.82 -12.20
N VAL A 133 -11.23 21.79 -12.61
CA VAL A 133 -11.49 20.58 -11.81
C VAL A 133 -10.20 19.77 -11.61
N ALA A 134 -9.39 19.63 -12.66
CA ALA A 134 -8.10 18.92 -12.58
C ALA A 134 -7.14 19.61 -11.59
N ASP A 135 -7.11 20.95 -11.56
CA ASP A 135 -6.28 21.70 -10.63
C ASP A 135 -6.73 21.51 -9.18
N GLU A 136 -8.05 21.55 -8.91
CA GLU A 136 -8.61 21.24 -7.59
C GLU A 136 -8.25 19.82 -7.13
N LEU A 137 -8.43 18.84 -8.00
CA LEU A 137 -8.11 17.43 -7.70
C LEU A 137 -6.60 17.22 -7.46
N MET A 138 -5.75 17.91 -8.22
CA MET A 138 -4.29 17.86 -8.00
C MET A 138 -3.89 18.48 -6.68
N GLU A 139 -4.53 19.55 -6.25
CA GLU A 139 -4.29 20.17 -4.94
C GLU A 139 -4.66 19.20 -3.82
N VAL A 140 -5.84 18.58 -3.87
CA VAL A 140 -6.26 17.55 -2.92
C VAL A 140 -5.25 16.39 -2.84
N TYR A 141 -4.78 15.91 -3.99
CA TYR A 141 -3.80 14.83 -4.05
C TYR A 141 -2.45 15.22 -3.46
N ARG A 142 -1.94 16.42 -3.77
CA ARG A 142 -0.69 16.95 -3.21
C ARG A 142 -0.78 17.12 -1.70
N ASN A 143 -1.88 17.69 -1.20
CA ASN A 143 -2.11 17.87 0.22
C ASN A 143 -2.16 16.55 0.97
N ALA A 144 -2.83 15.53 0.43
CA ALA A 144 -2.86 14.19 1.00
C ALA A 144 -1.46 13.53 1.07
N LYS A 145 -0.55 13.84 0.13
CA LYS A 145 0.86 13.40 0.15
C LYS A 145 1.72 14.20 1.12
N CYS A 146 1.44 15.49 1.32
CA CYS A 146 2.25 16.37 2.17
C CYS A 146 2.18 16.02 3.65
N ILE A 147 1.06 15.49 4.13
CA ILE A 147 0.88 15.07 5.53
C ILE A 147 2.01 14.11 5.96
N LYS A 148 2.47 13.24 5.06
CA LYS A 148 3.57 12.33 5.34
C LYS A 148 4.92 13.04 5.50
N ARG A 149 5.21 14.05 4.68
CA ARG A 149 6.50 14.77 4.73
C ARG A 149 6.71 15.48 6.07
N LEU A 150 5.66 16.01 6.66
CA LEU A 150 5.69 16.62 7.99
C LEU A 150 5.99 15.59 9.08
N ALA A 151 5.36 14.42 9.04
CA ALA A 151 5.61 13.33 9.99
C ALA A 151 7.03 12.74 9.87
N GLU A 152 7.58 12.64 8.65
CA GLU A 152 8.97 12.20 8.42
C GLU A 152 9.99 13.27 8.84
N GLY A 153 9.68 14.54 8.64
CA GLY A 153 10.49 15.67 9.10
C GLY A 153 10.63 15.67 10.63
N SER A 154 9.55 15.46 11.35
CA SER A 154 9.54 15.36 12.82
C SER A 154 10.38 14.18 13.32
N LYS A 155 10.35 13.02 12.65
CA LYS A 155 11.19 11.86 13.01
C LYS A 155 12.68 12.10 12.76
N LYS A 156 13.05 12.88 11.74
CA LYS A 156 14.45 13.25 11.47
C LYS A 156 15.00 14.24 12.49
N ILE A 157 14.19 15.11 13.05
CA ILE A 157 14.58 16.04 14.12
C ILE A 157 14.86 15.28 15.42
N VAL A 158 14.05 14.29 15.76
CA VAL A 158 14.25 13.42 16.94
C VAL A 158 15.50 12.53 16.80
N ARG A 159 15.94 12.21 15.57
CA ARG A 159 17.17 11.44 15.32
C ARG A 159 18.46 12.26 15.26
N LYS A 160 18.42 13.57 15.26
CA LYS A 160 19.60 14.42 15.48
C LYS A 160 19.85 14.46 17.00
N GLY A 161 20.63 13.47 17.39
CA GLY A 161 20.90 13.08 18.75
C GLY A 161 21.29 14.21 19.69
N PHE A 162 20.96 13.98 20.95
CA PHE A 162 21.61 14.62 22.06
C PHE A 162 23.13 14.47 21.92
N PRO A 163 23.89 15.52 22.10
CA PRO A 163 25.36 15.48 22.01
C PRO A 163 26.00 14.92 23.30
N PHE A 164 25.51 13.77 23.76
CA PHE A 164 26.14 13.01 24.85
C PHE A 164 26.06 11.52 24.58
#